data_61d41be48a43247ed5b43d304c5d9a70
#
_entry.id   61d41be48a43247ed5b43d304c5d9a70
#
_cell.length_a   1.000
_cell.length_b   1.000
_cell.length_c   1.000
_cell.angle_alpha   90.00
_cell.angle_beta   90.00
_cell.angle_gamma   90.00
#
_symmetry.space_group_name_H-M   'P 1'
#
loop_
_entity.id
_entity.type
_entity.pdbx_description
1 polymer ?
#
loop_
_entity_poly.entity_id
_entity_poly.type
_entity_poly.pdbx_seq_one_letter_code
_entity_poly.pdbx_strand_id
1 'polypeptide(L)'
;RFPVATTLPLTNVPLTTTGGAVPPFFAGLLPEGLRLSALKRSIKTSVDDELSLLLAVGEDTVGNVSVVPAGEKPVATPSAIFLSGENMDFTPVFAEVGLPDAVGIAGVQEKASARTIAVPTTVEGADAILKLSPPEYPQLVENENACLVLARESAGRLAEVVDAQVVTDANGISGLLVHRFDRSPN
;
A
#
# COMPACT_ATOMS: atom_id res chain seq x y z
N ARG A 1 -26.84 -7.73 8.94
CA ARG A 1 -25.74 -6.82 9.27
C ARG A 1 -24.52 -7.66 9.65
N PHE A 2 -23.35 -7.31 9.16
CA PHE A 2 -22.10 -8.00 9.46
C PHE A 2 -21.12 -6.99 10.07
N PRO A 3 -20.21 -7.42 10.96
CA PRO A 3 -19.15 -6.54 11.47
C PRO A 3 -18.18 -6.18 10.33
N VAL A 4 -17.56 -5.01 10.43
CA VAL A 4 -16.52 -4.57 9.49
C VAL A 4 -15.25 -5.43 9.65
N ALA A 5 -14.95 -5.82 10.87
CA ALA A 5 -13.83 -6.68 11.22
C ALA A 5 -14.12 -7.47 12.50
N THR A 6 -13.35 -8.53 12.74
CA THR A 6 -13.44 -9.31 13.98
C THR A 6 -13.14 -8.49 15.23
N THR A 7 -12.28 -7.47 15.10
CA THR A 7 -11.92 -6.52 16.15
C THR A 7 -12.92 -5.38 16.31
N LEU A 8 -13.93 -5.30 15.43
CA LEU A 8 -15.01 -4.31 15.45
C LEU A 8 -16.37 -5.03 15.42
N PRO A 9 -16.75 -5.73 16.49
CA PRO A 9 -18.01 -6.46 16.57
C PRO A 9 -19.21 -5.50 16.50
N LEU A 10 -20.35 -6.01 16.05
CA LEU A 10 -21.60 -5.25 16.14
C LEU A 10 -21.97 -5.04 17.59
N THR A 11 -22.05 -3.79 17.98
CA THR A 11 -22.41 -3.36 19.33
C THR A 11 -23.23 -2.07 19.30
N ASN A 12 -24.03 -1.85 20.33
CA ASN A 12 -24.74 -0.59 20.52
C ASN A 12 -23.91 0.39 21.38
N VAL A 13 -22.75 -0.03 21.87
CA VAL A 13 -21.85 0.82 22.64
C VAL A 13 -20.87 1.49 21.67
N PRO A 14 -20.82 2.83 21.59
CA PRO A 14 -19.86 3.53 20.76
C PRO A 14 -18.42 3.22 21.20
N LEU A 15 -17.55 2.93 20.24
CA LEU A 15 -16.12 2.90 20.46
C LEU A 15 -15.56 4.31 20.28
N THR A 16 -14.98 4.86 21.33
CA THR A 16 -14.41 6.21 21.31
C THR A 16 -12.90 6.15 21.43
N THR A 17 -12.21 6.87 20.56
CA THR A 17 -10.76 7.10 20.59
C THR A 17 -10.49 8.58 20.79
N THR A 18 -9.28 8.95 21.19
CA THR A 18 -8.89 10.34 21.46
C THR A 18 -7.53 10.64 20.82
N GLY A 19 -7.19 11.92 20.69
CA GLY A 19 -5.86 12.34 20.24
C GLY A 19 -5.51 11.99 18.80
N GLY A 20 -6.53 11.84 17.93
CA GLY A 20 -6.28 11.46 16.54
C GLY A 20 -6.11 9.95 16.30
N ALA A 21 -6.09 9.13 17.35
CA ALA A 21 -6.03 7.69 17.22
C ALA A 21 -7.30 7.12 16.58
N VAL A 22 -7.16 6.03 15.82
CA VAL A 22 -8.29 5.27 15.26
C VAL A 22 -8.30 3.84 15.81
N PRO A 23 -9.42 3.11 15.73
CA PRO A 23 -9.44 1.69 16.08
C PRO A 23 -8.39 0.90 15.28
N PRO A 24 -7.77 -0.15 15.85
CA PRO A 24 -6.64 -0.88 15.23
C PRO A 24 -6.92 -1.39 13.82
N PHE A 25 -8.15 -1.77 13.51
CA PHE A 25 -8.52 -2.16 12.15
C PHE A 25 -8.27 -1.02 11.15
N PHE A 26 -8.68 0.19 11.49
CA PHE A 26 -8.52 1.35 10.62
C PHE A 26 -7.06 1.83 10.58
N ALA A 27 -6.34 1.74 11.70
CA ALA A 27 -4.89 2.01 11.72
C ALA A 27 -4.13 1.08 10.75
N GLY A 28 -4.55 -0.18 10.62
CA GLY A 28 -4.00 -1.15 9.67
C GLY A 28 -4.27 -0.84 8.19
N LEU A 29 -5.12 0.15 7.88
CA LEU A 29 -5.33 0.63 6.50
C LEU A 29 -4.34 1.72 6.08
N LEU A 30 -3.59 2.28 7.03
CA LEU A 30 -2.56 3.27 6.74
C LEU A 30 -1.38 2.64 5.99
N PRO A 31 -0.75 3.39 5.09
CA PRO A 31 0.50 2.93 4.47
C PRO A 31 1.59 2.76 5.52
N GLU A 32 2.57 1.93 5.24
CA GLU A 32 3.72 1.69 6.12
C GLU A 32 5.02 2.33 5.56
N GLY A 33 6.04 2.42 6.40
CA GLY A 33 7.41 2.74 6.03
C GLY A 33 7.58 4.09 5.35
N LEU A 34 8.24 4.09 4.20
CA LEU A 34 8.57 5.31 3.45
C LEU A 34 7.32 6.07 2.99
N ARG A 35 6.28 5.35 2.58
CA ARG A 35 5.03 5.96 2.14
C ARG A 35 4.29 6.67 3.28
N LEU A 36 4.25 6.08 4.48
CA LEU A 36 3.72 6.76 5.67
C LEU A 36 4.51 8.03 6.01
N SER A 37 5.83 7.95 5.90
CA SER A 37 6.72 9.09 6.14
C SER A 37 6.50 10.22 5.12
N ALA A 38 6.30 9.88 3.85
CA ALA A 38 5.98 10.84 2.80
C ALA A 38 4.59 11.48 3.04
N LEU A 39 3.57 10.66 3.35
CA LEU A 39 2.22 11.12 3.66
C LEU A 39 2.23 12.12 4.83
N LYS A 40 2.88 11.76 5.95
CA LYS A 40 3.02 12.63 7.12
C LYS A 40 3.62 14.00 6.77
N ARG A 41 4.64 14.01 5.92
CA ARG A 41 5.25 15.27 5.45
C ARG A 41 4.32 16.08 4.57
N SER A 42 3.58 15.44 3.68
CA SER A 42 2.70 16.12 2.73
C SER A 42 1.55 16.82 3.42
N ILE A 43 0.91 16.18 4.41
CA ILE A 43 -0.20 16.76 5.16
C ILE A 43 0.25 17.50 6.44
N LYS A 44 1.55 17.53 6.74
CA LYS A 44 2.17 18.25 7.86
C LYS A 44 1.59 17.87 9.22
N THR A 45 1.38 16.57 9.46
CA THR A 45 0.84 16.04 10.72
C THR A 45 1.82 15.10 11.43
N SER A 46 1.46 14.68 12.65
CA SER A 46 2.19 13.65 13.41
C SER A 46 1.84 12.25 12.93
N VAL A 47 2.72 11.28 13.20
CA VAL A 47 2.45 9.86 13.00
C VAL A 47 1.35 9.36 13.95
N ASP A 48 1.16 10.02 15.08
CA ASP A 48 0.15 9.67 16.09
C ASP A 48 -1.25 10.21 15.74
N ASP A 49 -1.35 11.11 14.74
CA ASP A 49 -2.62 11.60 14.21
C ASP A 49 -3.11 10.69 13.07
N GLU A 50 -3.44 9.46 13.43
CA GLU A 50 -3.88 8.41 12.51
C GLU A 50 -5.15 8.81 11.75
N LEU A 51 -6.04 9.57 12.37
CA LEU A 51 -7.29 10.01 11.73
C LEU A 51 -7.02 10.93 10.55
N SER A 52 -6.18 11.95 10.72
CA SER A 52 -5.81 12.88 9.63
C SER A 52 -5.07 12.15 8.51
N LEU A 53 -4.16 11.24 8.87
CA LEU A 53 -3.44 10.40 7.91
C LEU A 53 -4.43 9.52 7.13
N LEU A 54 -5.37 8.88 7.82
CA LEU A 54 -6.35 7.98 7.22
C LEU A 54 -7.30 8.74 6.27
N LEU A 55 -7.78 9.91 6.67
CA LEU A 55 -8.63 10.74 5.81
C LEU A 55 -7.92 11.22 4.54
N ALA A 56 -6.60 11.36 4.57
CA ALA A 56 -5.82 11.78 3.40
C ALA A 56 -5.62 10.66 2.36
N VAL A 57 -5.73 9.39 2.75
CA VAL A 57 -5.54 8.22 1.86
C VAL A 57 -6.71 7.25 1.86
N GLY A 58 -7.75 7.55 2.62
CA GLY A 58 -8.83 6.61 2.92
C GLY A 58 -9.71 6.22 1.73
N GLU A 59 -9.65 6.95 0.62
CA GLU A 59 -10.38 6.61 -0.60
C GLU A 59 -9.81 5.38 -1.29
N ASP A 60 -8.48 5.16 -1.21
CA ASP A 60 -7.76 4.04 -1.83
C ASP A 60 -6.91 3.28 -0.80
N THR A 61 -7.57 2.68 0.17
CA THR A 61 -6.93 1.80 1.16
C THR A 61 -6.74 0.39 0.60
N VAL A 62 -5.93 -0.41 1.29
CA VAL A 62 -5.85 -1.86 1.06
C VAL A 62 -7.19 -2.49 1.49
N GLY A 63 -7.72 -3.40 0.67
CA GLY A 63 -9.00 -4.05 0.93
C GLY A 63 -10.21 -3.27 0.38
N ASN A 64 -11.41 -3.68 0.77
CA ASN A 64 -12.67 -3.15 0.26
C ASN A 64 -13.33 -2.16 1.24
N VAL A 65 -12.54 -1.36 1.94
CA VAL A 65 -13.02 -0.34 2.87
C VAL A 65 -12.46 1.00 2.48
N SER A 66 -13.32 1.97 2.22
CA SER A 66 -12.94 3.37 2.02
C SER A 66 -13.32 4.20 3.24
N VAL A 67 -12.48 5.15 3.59
CA VAL A 67 -12.69 6.06 4.72
C VAL A 67 -12.68 7.50 4.20
N VAL A 68 -13.82 8.17 4.31
CA VAL A 68 -14.01 9.54 3.83
C VAL A 68 -14.63 10.41 4.91
N PRO A 69 -14.54 11.74 4.82
CA PRO A 69 -15.22 12.65 5.73
C PRO A 69 -16.72 12.38 5.81
N ALA A 70 -17.31 12.61 6.98
CA ALA A 70 -18.73 12.41 7.19
C ALA A 70 -19.58 13.23 6.21
N GLY A 71 -20.48 12.56 5.51
CA GLY A 71 -21.35 13.19 4.50
C GLY A 71 -20.79 13.15 3.07
N GLU A 72 -19.55 12.75 2.89
CA GLU A 72 -18.95 12.54 1.58
C GLU A 72 -19.15 11.10 1.08
N LYS A 73 -19.03 10.91 -0.20
CA LYS A 73 -19.01 9.57 -0.83
C LYS A 73 -17.60 9.31 -1.35
N PRO A 74 -17.10 8.05 -1.24
CA PRO A 74 -15.86 7.69 -1.87
C PRO A 74 -15.93 7.98 -3.38
N VAL A 75 -14.91 8.67 -3.88
CA VAL A 75 -14.71 8.87 -5.31
C VAL A 75 -13.57 7.96 -5.72
N ALA A 76 -13.77 7.16 -6.75
CA ALA A 76 -12.67 6.37 -7.29
C ALA A 76 -11.59 7.32 -7.79
N THR A 77 -10.51 7.43 -7.04
CA THR A 77 -9.35 8.21 -7.47
C THR A 77 -8.60 7.36 -8.48
N PRO A 78 -8.47 7.82 -9.74
CA PRO A 78 -7.64 7.11 -10.70
C PRO A 78 -6.23 6.96 -10.12
N SER A 79 -5.66 5.78 -10.24
CA SER A 79 -4.27 5.56 -9.86
C SER A 79 -3.40 6.62 -10.54
N ALA A 80 -2.55 7.29 -9.77
CA ALA A 80 -1.66 8.36 -10.28
C ALA A 80 -0.66 7.82 -11.31
N ILE A 81 -0.47 6.50 -11.35
CA ILE A 81 0.47 5.82 -12.22
C ILE A 81 -0.28 4.89 -13.16
N PHE A 82 -0.29 5.28 -14.44
CA PHE A 82 -0.78 4.42 -15.51
C PHE A 82 0.42 3.73 -16.15
N LEU A 83 0.50 2.43 -16.00
CA LEU A 83 1.49 1.61 -16.69
C LEU A 83 0.83 1.06 -17.95
N SER A 84 1.19 1.61 -19.09
CA SER A 84 0.73 1.10 -20.39
C SER A 84 1.90 1.02 -21.39
N GLY A 85 2.03 -0.13 -22.03
CA GLY A 85 2.94 -0.33 -23.14
C GLY A 85 4.42 -0.54 -22.76
N GLU A 86 5.27 -0.51 -23.78
CA GLU A 86 6.70 -0.84 -23.71
C GLU A 86 7.60 0.23 -23.04
N ASN A 87 7.04 1.39 -22.67
CA ASN A 87 7.79 2.51 -22.10
C ASN A 87 7.35 2.85 -20.65
N MET A 88 7.39 1.85 -19.78
CA MET A 88 7.22 2.13 -18.34
C MET A 88 8.43 2.92 -17.83
N ASP A 89 8.15 3.93 -16.98
CA ASP A 89 9.17 4.69 -16.25
C ASP A 89 8.77 4.76 -14.77
N PHE A 90 9.59 4.20 -13.90
CA PHE A 90 9.34 4.20 -12.46
C PHE A 90 9.99 5.38 -11.72
N THR A 91 10.76 6.20 -12.42
CA THR A 91 11.43 7.37 -11.84
C THR A 91 10.48 8.32 -11.11
N PRO A 92 9.28 8.63 -11.65
CA PRO A 92 8.32 9.49 -10.95
C PRO A 92 7.86 8.92 -9.60
N VAL A 93 7.79 7.59 -9.48
CA VAL A 93 7.38 6.91 -8.22
C VAL A 93 8.38 7.20 -7.12
N PHE A 94 9.67 7.11 -7.42
CA PHE A 94 10.72 7.42 -6.45
C PHE A 94 10.71 8.90 -6.04
N ALA A 95 10.42 9.80 -6.98
CA ALA A 95 10.29 11.23 -6.70
C ALA A 95 9.08 11.55 -5.81
N GLU A 96 7.94 10.90 -6.03
CA GLU A 96 6.71 11.09 -5.25
C GLU A 96 6.87 10.61 -3.80
N VAL A 97 7.50 9.45 -3.62
CA VAL A 97 7.77 8.91 -2.28
C VAL A 97 8.79 9.77 -1.52
N GLY A 98 9.50 10.66 -2.25
CA GLY A 98 10.54 11.51 -1.70
C GLY A 98 11.58 10.62 -1.01
N LEU A 99 12.52 10.08 -1.79
CA LEU A 99 13.68 9.37 -1.20
C LEU A 99 14.23 10.26 -0.09
N PRO A 100 14.19 9.86 1.18
CA PRO A 100 14.84 10.63 2.21
C PRO A 100 16.33 10.59 1.89
N ASP A 101 16.96 11.76 1.93
CA ASP A 101 18.39 11.78 2.23
C ASP A 101 18.60 10.81 3.39
N ALA A 102 19.47 9.84 3.20
CA ALA A 102 19.69 8.71 4.10
C ALA A 102 20.17 9.18 5.49
N VAL A 103 19.25 9.67 6.29
CA VAL A 103 19.44 9.85 7.72
C VAL A 103 18.81 8.64 8.40
N GLY A 104 19.59 7.58 8.47
CA GLY A 104 19.28 6.41 9.26
C GLY A 104 19.11 6.81 10.72
N ILE A 105 17.90 6.75 11.25
CA ILE A 105 17.68 6.77 12.69
C ILE A 105 18.13 5.39 13.19
N ALA A 106 19.29 5.33 13.79
CA ALA A 106 19.82 4.12 14.40
C ALA A 106 18.87 3.65 15.50
N GLY A 107 18.43 2.40 15.45
CA GLY A 107 17.81 1.71 16.57
C GLY A 107 16.41 1.14 16.37
N VAL A 108 15.72 1.36 15.23
CA VAL A 108 14.45 0.70 14.94
C VAL A 108 14.68 -0.39 13.91
N GLN A 109 14.48 -1.65 14.28
CA GLN A 109 14.40 -2.74 13.30
C GLN A 109 13.10 -2.60 12.52
N GLU A 110 13.14 -1.85 11.43
CA GLU A 110 12.03 -1.81 10.48
C GLU A 110 11.90 -3.18 9.82
N LYS A 111 10.66 -3.67 9.74
CA LYS A 111 10.37 -4.91 9.01
C LYS A 111 10.75 -4.71 7.53
N ALA A 112 11.30 -5.73 6.89
CA ALA A 112 11.70 -5.67 5.48
C ALA A 112 10.54 -5.23 4.56
N SER A 113 9.31 -5.60 4.87
CA SER A 113 8.10 -5.20 4.15
C SER A 113 7.82 -3.68 4.22
N ALA A 114 8.23 -3.00 5.29
CA ALA A 114 8.06 -1.54 5.43
C ALA A 114 9.06 -0.74 4.58
N ARG A 115 10.05 -1.40 4.00
CA ARG A 115 11.08 -0.79 3.15
C ARG A 115 10.74 -0.79 1.67
N THR A 116 9.87 -1.71 1.23
CA THR A 116 9.39 -1.76 -0.14
C THR A 116 8.50 -0.55 -0.46
N ILE A 117 8.77 0.11 -1.56
CA ILE A 117 7.90 1.18 -2.08
C ILE A 117 6.71 0.49 -2.75
N ALA A 118 5.51 0.67 -2.23
CA ALA A 118 4.29 0.08 -2.78
C ALA A 118 3.31 1.19 -3.17
N VAL A 119 2.91 1.25 -4.43
CA VAL A 119 1.99 2.27 -4.93
C VAL A 119 0.84 1.65 -5.72
N PRO A 120 -0.39 2.12 -5.53
CA PRO A 120 -1.50 1.75 -6.39
C PRO A 120 -1.21 2.16 -7.83
N THR A 121 -1.53 1.28 -8.77
CA THR A 121 -1.34 1.53 -10.19
C THR A 121 -2.46 0.89 -10.99
N THR A 122 -2.64 1.32 -12.23
CA THR A 122 -3.56 0.68 -13.19
C THR A 122 -2.75 0.19 -14.38
N VAL A 123 -2.95 -1.07 -14.73
CA VAL A 123 -2.30 -1.71 -15.88
C VAL A 123 -3.38 -2.25 -16.80
N GLU A 124 -3.43 -1.76 -18.04
CA GLU A 124 -4.43 -2.19 -19.04
C GLU A 124 -5.88 -2.14 -18.52
N GLY A 125 -6.18 -1.18 -17.62
CA GLY A 125 -7.51 -1.01 -17.03
C GLY A 125 -7.78 -1.88 -15.80
N ALA A 126 -6.82 -2.70 -15.36
CA ALA A 126 -6.92 -3.48 -14.13
C ALA A 126 -6.16 -2.82 -12.98
N ASP A 127 -6.74 -2.85 -11.79
CA ASP A 127 -6.10 -2.34 -10.58
C ASP A 127 -4.99 -3.28 -10.10
N ALA A 128 -3.83 -2.70 -9.81
CA ALA A 128 -2.66 -3.40 -9.35
C ALA A 128 -1.90 -2.60 -8.28
N ILE A 129 -0.94 -3.22 -7.65
CA ILE A 129 0.05 -2.58 -6.78
C ILE A 129 1.40 -2.77 -7.41
N LEU A 130 2.07 -1.68 -7.73
CA LEU A 130 3.48 -1.70 -8.13
C LEU A 130 4.35 -1.63 -6.87
N LYS A 131 5.25 -2.59 -6.72
CA LYS A 131 6.25 -2.60 -5.66
C LYS A 131 7.62 -2.40 -6.24
N LEU A 132 8.41 -1.50 -5.65
CA LEU A 132 9.77 -1.19 -6.07
C LEU A 132 10.74 -1.39 -4.90
N SER A 133 11.96 -1.82 -5.23
CA SER A 133 13.06 -1.87 -4.30
C SER A 133 13.69 -0.48 -4.17
N PRO A 134 13.76 0.11 -2.95
CA PRO A 134 14.54 1.34 -2.78
C PRO A 134 16.04 1.04 -2.98
N PRO A 135 16.84 2.04 -3.37
CA PRO A 135 18.27 1.84 -3.66
C PRO A 135 19.06 1.19 -2.53
N GLU A 136 18.67 1.43 -1.28
CA GLU A 136 19.33 0.87 -0.08
C GLU A 136 19.05 -0.64 0.10
N TYR A 137 18.00 -1.15 -0.56
CA TYR A 137 17.56 -2.54 -0.49
C TYR A 137 17.21 -3.06 -1.89
N PRO A 138 18.17 -3.24 -2.78
CA PRO A 138 17.94 -3.39 -4.23
C PRO A 138 17.28 -4.71 -4.64
N GLN A 139 17.14 -5.69 -3.76
CA GLN A 139 16.62 -7.03 -4.10
C GLN A 139 15.30 -7.41 -3.41
N LEU A 140 14.58 -6.43 -2.87
CA LEU A 140 13.31 -6.75 -2.16
C LEU A 140 12.25 -7.29 -3.12
N VAL A 141 12.16 -6.74 -4.32
CA VAL A 141 11.20 -7.15 -5.34
C VAL A 141 11.47 -8.56 -5.81
N GLU A 142 12.72 -8.88 -6.13
CA GLU A 142 13.15 -10.21 -6.56
C GLU A 142 12.94 -11.25 -5.47
N ASN A 143 13.24 -10.90 -4.22
CA ASN A 143 13.03 -11.79 -3.07
C ASN A 143 11.54 -12.05 -2.83
N GLU A 144 10.69 -11.03 -2.91
CA GLU A 144 9.23 -11.19 -2.77
C GLU A 144 8.68 -12.09 -3.89
N ASN A 145 9.10 -11.86 -5.13
CA ASN A 145 8.70 -12.70 -6.25
C ASN A 145 9.12 -14.16 -6.05
N ALA A 146 10.35 -14.41 -5.62
CA ALA A 146 10.83 -15.76 -5.33
C ALA A 146 9.98 -16.44 -4.24
N CYS A 147 9.62 -15.71 -3.18
CA CYS A 147 8.74 -16.22 -2.12
C CYS A 147 7.33 -16.55 -2.66
N LEU A 148 6.75 -15.72 -3.53
CA LEU A 148 5.45 -15.97 -4.15
C LEU A 148 5.49 -17.20 -5.06
N VAL A 149 6.56 -17.39 -5.84
CA VAL A 149 6.75 -18.57 -6.68
C VAL A 149 6.84 -19.83 -5.81
N LEU A 150 7.67 -19.83 -4.76
CA LEU A 150 7.78 -20.93 -3.82
C LEU A 150 6.46 -21.23 -3.10
N ALA A 151 5.73 -20.21 -2.70
CA ALA A 151 4.42 -20.37 -2.08
C ALA A 151 3.43 -21.04 -3.04
N ARG A 152 3.41 -20.62 -4.31
CA ARG A 152 2.53 -21.20 -5.35
C ARG A 152 2.86 -22.67 -5.60
N GLU A 153 4.14 -23.01 -5.69
CA GLU A 153 4.59 -24.39 -5.86
C GLU A 153 4.28 -25.26 -4.65
N SER A 154 4.44 -24.72 -3.43
CA SER A 154 4.27 -25.45 -2.18
C SER A 154 2.81 -25.58 -1.74
N ALA A 155 1.98 -24.58 -1.96
CA ALA A 155 0.59 -24.55 -1.53
C ALA A 155 -0.30 -25.49 -2.38
N GLY A 156 0.05 -25.69 -3.63
CA GLY A 156 -0.73 -26.53 -4.56
C GLY A 156 -2.20 -26.08 -4.61
N ARG A 157 -3.12 -26.98 -4.17
CA ARG A 157 -4.56 -26.70 -4.09
C ARG A 157 -5.03 -26.19 -2.72
N LEU A 158 -4.14 -26.04 -1.76
CA LEU A 158 -4.50 -25.69 -0.37
C LEU A 158 -4.70 -24.18 -0.17
N ALA A 159 -4.08 -23.36 -1.00
CA ALA A 159 -4.22 -21.91 -0.95
C ALA A 159 -4.04 -21.31 -2.33
N GLU A 160 -4.77 -20.22 -2.59
CA GLU A 160 -4.54 -19.37 -3.75
C GLU A 160 -3.44 -18.36 -3.40
N VAL A 161 -2.47 -18.19 -4.30
CA VAL A 161 -1.41 -17.19 -4.17
C VAL A 161 -1.72 -16.07 -5.16
N VAL A 162 -1.62 -14.83 -4.69
CA VAL A 162 -1.89 -13.63 -5.50
C VAL A 162 -1.09 -13.67 -6.80
N ASP A 163 -1.71 -13.20 -7.89
CA ASP A 163 -1.04 -13.08 -9.17
C ASP A 163 -0.07 -11.88 -9.14
N ALA A 164 1.18 -12.17 -9.45
CA ALA A 164 2.25 -11.19 -9.45
C ALA A 164 3.30 -11.53 -10.50
N GLN A 165 3.87 -10.49 -11.11
CA GLN A 165 4.91 -10.61 -12.13
C GLN A 165 5.98 -9.53 -11.97
N VAL A 166 7.21 -9.90 -12.26
CA VAL A 166 8.31 -8.92 -12.36
C VAL A 166 8.19 -8.19 -13.69
N VAL A 167 8.22 -6.88 -13.63
CA VAL A 167 8.25 -5.96 -14.77
C VAL A 167 9.52 -5.11 -14.70
N THR A 168 10.01 -4.67 -15.85
CA THR A 168 11.22 -3.84 -15.91
C THR A 168 10.89 -2.57 -16.68
N ASP A 169 11.28 -1.41 -16.16
CA ASP A 169 11.07 -0.14 -16.83
C ASP A 169 12.14 0.13 -17.92
N ALA A 170 11.95 1.24 -18.63
CA ALA A 170 12.88 1.67 -19.70
C ALA A 170 14.30 1.96 -19.20
N ASN A 171 14.47 2.19 -17.88
CA ASN A 171 15.76 2.47 -17.24
C ASN A 171 16.41 1.20 -16.66
N GLY A 172 15.77 0.03 -16.82
CA GLY A 172 16.25 -1.24 -16.27
C GLY A 172 15.92 -1.45 -14.80
N ILE A 173 15.00 -0.67 -14.23
CA ILE A 173 14.56 -0.82 -12.84
C ILE A 173 13.50 -1.92 -12.78
N SER A 174 13.73 -2.91 -11.91
CA SER A 174 12.76 -3.99 -11.66
C SER A 174 11.67 -3.54 -10.71
N GLY A 175 10.42 -3.89 -11.03
CA GLY A 175 9.26 -3.76 -10.18
C GLY A 175 8.49 -5.07 -10.07
N LEU A 176 7.77 -5.29 -8.99
CA LEU A 176 6.81 -6.37 -8.85
C LEU A 176 5.41 -5.81 -8.99
N LEU A 177 4.73 -6.22 -10.03
CA LEU A 177 3.34 -5.88 -10.26
C LEU A 177 2.46 -6.97 -9.64
N VAL A 178 1.64 -6.59 -8.66
CA VAL A 178 0.73 -7.47 -7.95
C VAL A 178 -0.71 -7.10 -8.31
N HIS A 179 -1.41 -8.00 -8.98
CA HIS A 179 -2.81 -7.78 -9.36
C HIS A 179 -3.71 -7.75 -8.12
N ARG A 180 -4.61 -6.77 -8.05
CA ARG A 180 -5.52 -6.63 -6.92
C ARG A 180 -6.71 -7.57 -7.09
N PHE A 181 -6.92 -8.43 -6.10
CA PHE A 181 -8.09 -9.31 -6.00
C PHE A 181 -9.21 -8.73 -5.14
N ASP A 182 -8.91 -7.64 -4.42
CA ASP A 182 -9.83 -6.95 -3.51
C ASP A 182 -10.63 -5.83 -4.20
N ARG A 183 -10.47 -5.67 -5.51
CA ARG A 183 -11.24 -4.75 -6.36
C ARG A 183 -12.00 -5.54 -7.42
N SER A 184 -13.27 -5.19 -7.63
CA SER A 184 -14.01 -5.71 -8.79
C SER A 184 -13.55 -4.96 -10.04
N PRO A 185 -13.39 -5.65 -11.19
CA PRO A 185 -13.24 -4.96 -12.46
C PRO A 185 -14.44 -4.05 -12.68
N ASN A 186 -14.20 -2.78 -12.99
CA ASN A 186 -15.24 -1.82 -13.38
C ASN A 186 -15.84 -2.19 -14.73
#